data_f3a0ce1ef8feb8678337d61b50dc49cb
#
_entry.id   f3a0ce1ef8feb8678337d61b50dc49cb
#
_cell.length_a   1.000
_cell.length_b   1.000
_cell.length_c   1.000
_cell.angle_alpha   90.00
_cell.angle_beta   90.00
_cell.angle_gamma   90.00
#
_symmetry.space_group_name_H-M   'P 1'
#
loop_
_entity.id
_entity.type
_entity.pdbx_description
1 polymer ?
#
loop_
_entity_poly.entity_id
_entity_poly.type
_entity_poly.pdbx_seq_one_letter_code
_entity_poly.pdbx_strand_id
1 'polypeptide(L)'
;QFQVMRSKKIVVIGGGKGISQVLSGLKKYPVHLSAIVSTADSGGSSGKLRKELGVLPPGDVRRALLALARSEKTLLDLFNFRFSEGKLSGHNFGNLFISVLEKITGSLEKAIKIAGDILKIRGEVIPATFQKSDLFAVLETGKVIKGETNIDIPKHNPRLKIKRVYLKPRVSANKKALRAIK
;
A
#
# COMPACT_ATOMS: atom_id res chain seq x y z
N GLN A 1 40.93 -5.08 12.72
CA GLN A 1 40.04 -3.97 12.32
C GLN A 1 38.79 -4.58 11.73
N PHE A 2 37.68 -4.61 12.49
CA PHE A 2 36.37 -4.99 11.95
C PHE A 2 35.87 -3.82 11.07
N GLN A 3 35.94 -3.98 9.76
CA GLN A 3 35.36 -3.06 8.82
C GLN A 3 33.84 -3.13 9.02
N VAL A 4 33.25 -2.10 9.63
CA VAL A 4 31.78 -1.95 9.76
C VAL A 4 31.24 -1.84 8.34
N MET A 5 30.82 -2.95 7.78
CA MET A 5 30.14 -2.97 6.48
C MET A 5 28.89 -2.11 6.60
N ARG A 6 28.91 -0.92 6.01
CA ARG A 6 27.70 -0.08 5.89
C ARG A 6 26.60 -0.91 5.22
N SER A 7 25.56 -1.23 5.98
CA SER A 7 24.46 -2.00 5.41
C SER A 7 23.81 -1.19 4.26
N LYS A 8 23.64 -1.84 3.11
CA LYS A 8 23.07 -1.21 1.91
C LYS A 8 21.66 -0.75 2.18
N LYS A 9 21.30 0.46 1.71
CA LYS A 9 19.93 0.96 1.70
C LYS A 9 19.28 0.53 0.39
N ILE A 10 18.11 -0.08 0.48
CA ILE A 10 17.32 -0.51 -0.70
C ILE A 10 15.93 0.07 -0.58
N VAL A 11 15.50 0.75 -1.63
CA VAL A 11 14.14 1.28 -1.75
C VAL A 11 13.38 0.45 -2.76
N VAL A 12 12.21 -0.04 -2.36
CA VAL A 12 11.30 -0.79 -3.24
C VAL A 12 10.05 0.06 -3.44
N ILE A 13 9.75 0.41 -4.68
CA ILE A 13 8.61 1.27 -5.05
C ILE A 13 7.57 0.42 -5.76
N GLY A 14 6.31 0.47 -5.31
CA GLY A 14 5.25 -0.26 -6.00
C GLY A 14 3.99 -0.44 -5.18
N GLY A 15 3.15 -1.38 -5.62
CA GLY A 15 1.90 -1.79 -4.97
C GLY A 15 1.58 -3.26 -5.26
N GLY A 16 0.44 -3.72 -4.75
CA GLY A 16 -0.06 -5.06 -5.03
C GLY A 16 0.78 -6.22 -4.47
N LYS A 17 0.73 -7.36 -5.16
CA LYS A 17 1.44 -8.57 -4.76
C LYS A 17 2.94 -8.52 -5.09
N GLY A 18 3.32 -7.81 -6.15
CA GLY A 18 4.71 -7.75 -6.62
C GLY A 18 5.66 -7.18 -5.58
N ILE A 19 5.33 -6.01 -5.00
CA ILE A 19 6.17 -5.39 -3.98
C ILE A 19 6.33 -6.30 -2.74
N SER A 20 5.27 -6.98 -2.31
CA SER A 20 5.34 -7.86 -1.14
C SER A 20 6.26 -9.07 -1.36
N GLN A 21 6.32 -9.63 -2.56
CA GLN A 21 7.24 -10.71 -2.88
C GLN A 21 8.70 -10.25 -2.83
N VAL A 22 9.00 -9.11 -3.43
CA VAL A 22 10.35 -8.52 -3.41
C VAL A 22 10.79 -8.21 -1.98
N LEU A 23 9.94 -7.56 -1.18
CA LEU A 23 10.24 -7.25 0.22
C LEU A 23 10.46 -8.50 1.07
N SER A 24 9.64 -9.54 0.90
CA SER A 24 9.77 -10.82 1.61
C SER A 24 11.08 -11.53 1.29
N GLY A 25 11.58 -11.40 0.08
CA GLY A 25 12.89 -11.90 -0.32
C GLY A 25 14.02 -11.06 0.31
N LEU A 26 13.97 -9.75 0.14
CA LEU A 26 15.02 -8.83 0.57
C LEU A 26 15.17 -8.74 2.09
N LYS A 27 14.11 -8.92 2.89
CA LYS A 27 14.18 -8.85 4.35
C LYS A 27 15.08 -9.93 4.97
N LYS A 28 15.46 -10.97 4.22
CA LYS A 28 16.38 -12.03 4.65
C LYS A 28 17.84 -11.55 4.69
N TYR A 29 18.15 -10.47 4.00
CA TYR A 29 19.52 -9.93 3.89
C TYR A 29 19.76 -8.79 4.89
N PRO A 30 21.03 -8.50 5.26
CA PRO A 30 21.39 -7.43 6.19
C PRO A 30 21.38 -6.06 5.48
N VAL A 31 20.20 -5.64 5.05
CA VAL A 31 19.97 -4.38 4.32
C VAL A 31 18.94 -3.53 5.04
N HIS A 32 18.99 -2.19 4.84
CA HIS A 32 17.94 -1.28 5.25
C HIS A 32 16.89 -1.18 4.14
N LEU A 33 15.66 -1.63 4.43
CA LEU A 33 14.56 -1.64 3.47
C LEU A 33 13.62 -0.47 3.70
N SER A 34 13.32 0.27 2.63
CA SER A 34 12.22 1.25 2.59
C SER A 34 11.24 0.85 1.48
N ALA A 35 10.00 0.59 1.85
CA ALA A 35 8.92 0.27 0.91
C ALA A 35 8.09 1.52 0.64
N ILE A 36 8.16 2.09 -0.56
CA ILE A 36 7.28 3.19 -0.99
C ILE A 36 6.06 2.59 -1.67
N VAL A 37 4.89 2.77 -1.05
CA VAL A 37 3.65 2.12 -1.47
C VAL A 37 2.64 3.09 -2.05
N SER A 38 1.86 2.61 -3.04
CA SER A 38 0.74 3.34 -3.60
C SER A 38 -0.37 3.57 -2.56
N THR A 39 -1.06 4.70 -2.68
CA THR A 39 -2.27 5.03 -1.92
C THR A 39 -3.45 5.35 -2.86
N ALA A 40 -3.41 4.81 -4.08
CA ALA A 40 -4.45 5.02 -5.10
C ALA A 40 -5.35 3.79 -5.32
N ASP A 41 -5.18 2.70 -4.54
CA ASP A 41 -6.02 1.49 -4.60
C ASP A 41 -7.50 1.86 -4.42
N SER A 42 -8.35 1.40 -5.33
CA SER A 42 -9.79 1.64 -5.31
C SER A 42 -10.60 0.34 -5.20
N GLY A 43 -9.94 -0.81 -5.07
CA GLY A 43 -10.54 -2.14 -5.11
C GLY A 43 -10.90 -2.72 -3.75
N GLY A 44 -11.78 -3.70 -3.77
CA GLY A 44 -12.12 -4.58 -2.65
C GLY A 44 -12.36 -3.87 -1.31
N SER A 45 -11.76 -4.42 -0.26
CA SER A 45 -11.85 -3.87 1.10
C SER A 45 -11.28 -2.45 1.22
N SER A 46 -10.15 -2.15 0.55
CA SER A 46 -9.52 -0.82 0.57
C SER A 46 -10.43 0.25 0.01
N GLY A 47 -11.08 -0.04 -1.13
CA GLY A 47 -11.99 0.90 -1.79
C GLY A 47 -13.26 1.15 -0.97
N LYS A 48 -13.82 0.12 -0.31
CA LYS A 48 -14.95 0.26 0.61
C LYS A 48 -14.59 1.17 1.78
N LEU A 49 -13.49 0.87 2.50
CA LEU A 49 -13.03 1.64 3.66
C LEU A 49 -12.70 3.10 3.30
N ARG A 50 -12.11 3.32 2.14
CA ARG A 50 -11.86 4.67 1.62
C ARG A 50 -13.15 5.47 1.47
N LYS A 51 -14.21 4.85 0.95
CA LYS A 51 -15.53 5.50 0.74
C LYS A 51 -16.29 5.72 2.05
N GLU A 52 -16.32 4.71 2.91
CA GLU A 52 -17.15 4.70 4.12
C GLU A 52 -16.50 5.47 5.27
N LEU A 53 -15.21 5.29 5.48
CA LEU A 53 -14.47 5.89 6.60
C LEU A 53 -13.69 7.14 6.19
N GLY A 54 -13.56 7.43 4.91
CA GLY A 54 -12.79 8.56 4.42
C GLY A 54 -11.27 8.46 4.65
N VAL A 55 -10.75 7.26 4.93
CA VAL A 55 -9.32 6.98 5.11
C VAL A 55 -8.61 6.79 3.78
N LEU A 56 -7.27 6.80 3.80
CA LEU A 56 -6.49 6.37 2.63
C LEU A 56 -6.57 4.83 2.48
N PRO A 57 -6.51 4.30 1.24
CA PRO A 57 -6.65 2.85 1.02
C PRO A 57 -5.50 2.08 1.69
N PRO A 58 -5.79 1.21 2.67
CA PRO A 58 -4.76 0.55 3.48
C PRO A 58 -4.15 -0.71 2.84
N GLY A 59 -4.67 -1.18 1.71
CA GLY A 59 -4.34 -2.50 1.14
C GLY A 59 -2.86 -2.70 0.84
N ASP A 60 -2.22 -1.78 0.16
CA ASP A 60 -0.80 -1.86 -0.19
C ASP A 60 0.10 -1.63 1.03
N VAL A 61 -0.30 -0.71 1.91
CA VAL A 61 0.36 -0.50 3.21
C VAL A 61 0.37 -1.80 4.01
N ARG A 62 -0.78 -2.46 4.16
CA ARG A 62 -0.89 -3.73 4.87
C ARG A 62 -0.01 -4.82 4.26
N ARG A 63 -0.02 -4.95 2.94
CA ARG A 63 0.81 -5.96 2.23
C ARG A 63 2.29 -5.73 2.48
N ALA A 64 2.75 -4.48 2.42
CA ALA A 64 4.15 -4.14 2.69
C ALA A 64 4.54 -4.38 4.14
N LEU A 65 3.68 -3.99 5.11
CA LEU A 65 3.89 -4.27 6.53
C LEU A 65 4.04 -5.78 6.80
N LEU A 66 3.13 -6.60 6.25
CA LEU A 66 3.21 -8.06 6.39
C LEU A 66 4.46 -8.66 5.74
N ALA A 67 4.83 -8.16 4.57
CA ALA A 67 6.05 -8.62 3.89
C ALA A 67 7.31 -8.36 4.72
N LEU A 68 7.37 -7.24 5.45
CA LEU A 68 8.48 -6.87 6.33
C LEU A 68 8.35 -7.43 7.76
N ALA A 69 7.21 -7.98 8.14
CA ALA A 69 6.92 -8.43 9.49
C ALA A 69 7.80 -9.60 9.93
N ARG A 70 8.10 -9.64 11.25
CA ARG A 70 8.81 -10.70 11.95
C ARG A 70 8.00 -11.32 13.10
N SER A 71 6.72 -10.98 13.16
CA SER A 71 5.82 -11.47 14.18
C SER A 71 5.48 -12.94 14.01
N GLU A 72 4.89 -13.51 15.05
CA GLU A 72 4.41 -14.89 15.06
C GLU A 72 3.34 -15.12 13.99
N LYS A 73 3.23 -16.37 13.55
CA LYS A 73 2.32 -16.77 12.48
C LYS A 73 0.87 -16.37 12.76
N THR A 74 0.38 -16.56 13.98
CA THR A 74 -1.00 -16.22 14.36
C THR A 74 -1.33 -14.74 14.11
N LEU A 75 -0.40 -13.83 14.44
CA LEU A 75 -0.60 -12.40 14.19
C LEU A 75 -0.58 -12.08 12.70
N LEU A 76 0.28 -12.74 11.92
CA LEU A 76 0.32 -12.58 10.46
C LEU A 76 -0.97 -13.11 9.82
N ASP A 77 -1.48 -14.24 10.28
CA ASP A 77 -2.74 -14.84 9.82
C ASP A 77 -3.93 -13.91 10.16
N LEU A 78 -3.94 -13.32 11.37
CA LEU A 78 -4.95 -12.34 11.77
C LEU A 78 -4.96 -11.12 10.82
N PHE A 79 -3.81 -10.53 10.53
CA PHE A 79 -3.72 -9.40 9.61
C PHE A 79 -4.06 -9.77 8.15
N ASN A 80 -3.96 -11.05 7.78
CA ASN A 80 -4.38 -11.57 6.48
C ASN A 80 -5.83 -12.02 6.45
N PHE A 81 -6.46 -12.19 7.61
CA PHE A 81 -7.81 -12.71 7.71
C PHE A 81 -8.79 -11.87 6.88
N ARG A 82 -9.63 -12.56 6.09
CA ARG A 82 -10.68 -11.95 5.28
C ARG A 82 -12.02 -12.50 5.74
N PHE A 83 -12.91 -11.62 6.08
CA PHE A 83 -14.28 -11.98 6.46
C PHE A 83 -15.03 -12.52 5.22
N SER A 84 -15.59 -13.70 5.34
CA SER A 84 -16.42 -14.36 4.31
C SER A 84 -17.90 -14.15 4.53
N GLU A 85 -18.32 -13.77 5.76
CA GLU A 85 -19.71 -13.76 6.19
C GLU A 85 -20.10 -12.46 6.91
N GLY A 86 -21.40 -12.24 7.06
CA GLY A 86 -21.98 -11.11 7.79
C GLY A 86 -21.69 -9.76 7.13
N LYS A 87 -21.93 -8.70 7.90
CA LYS A 87 -21.76 -7.30 7.43
C LYS A 87 -20.33 -6.93 7.08
N LEU A 88 -19.34 -7.66 7.61
CA LEU A 88 -17.92 -7.45 7.31
C LEU A 88 -17.44 -8.24 6.10
N SER A 89 -18.33 -9.02 5.44
CA SER A 89 -17.96 -9.84 4.29
C SER A 89 -17.18 -9.06 3.22
N GLY A 90 -16.07 -9.65 2.78
CA GLY A 90 -15.15 -9.06 1.81
C GLY A 90 -14.14 -8.08 2.42
N HIS A 91 -14.30 -7.66 3.68
CA HIS A 91 -13.26 -6.89 4.38
C HIS A 91 -12.09 -7.77 4.81
N ASN A 92 -10.92 -7.15 4.92
CA ASN A 92 -9.74 -7.78 5.50
C ASN A 92 -9.47 -7.15 6.87
N PHE A 93 -9.19 -7.97 7.90
CA PHE A 93 -8.96 -7.50 9.26
C PHE A 93 -7.83 -6.46 9.33
N GLY A 94 -6.68 -6.74 8.74
CA GLY A 94 -5.55 -5.80 8.76
C GLY A 94 -5.86 -4.46 8.08
N ASN A 95 -6.73 -4.46 7.06
CA ASN A 95 -7.20 -3.22 6.46
C ASN A 95 -8.09 -2.43 7.42
N LEU A 96 -9.02 -3.10 8.11
CA LEU A 96 -9.85 -2.49 9.16
C LEU A 96 -8.97 -1.95 10.28
N PHE A 97 -8.02 -2.73 10.76
CA PHE A 97 -7.12 -2.36 11.84
C PHE A 97 -6.34 -1.07 11.52
N ILE A 98 -5.71 -1.00 10.34
CA ILE A 98 -4.96 0.20 9.92
C ILE A 98 -5.90 1.40 9.78
N SER A 99 -7.10 1.21 9.23
CA SER A 99 -8.09 2.28 9.07
C SER A 99 -8.56 2.82 10.41
N VAL A 100 -8.78 1.95 11.40
CA VAL A 100 -9.15 2.35 12.78
C VAL A 100 -8.00 3.10 13.43
N LEU A 101 -6.76 2.63 13.31
CA LEU A 101 -5.58 3.35 13.80
C LEU A 101 -5.45 4.75 13.16
N GLU A 102 -5.71 4.88 11.85
CA GLU A 102 -5.70 6.19 11.17
C GLU A 102 -6.77 7.12 11.75
N LYS A 103 -7.98 6.59 12.06
CA LYS A 103 -9.06 7.35 12.70
C LYS A 103 -8.71 7.80 14.11
N ILE A 104 -8.17 6.91 14.94
CA ILE A 104 -7.79 7.20 16.34
C ILE A 104 -6.65 8.23 16.38
N THR A 105 -5.65 8.06 15.54
CA THR A 105 -4.43 8.90 15.56
C THR A 105 -4.55 10.16 14.71
N GLY A 106 -5.56 10.27 13.85
CA GLY A 106 -5.71 11.33 12.86
C GLY A 106 -4.63 11.32 11.75
N SER A 107 -3.82 10.25 11.65
CA SER A 107 -2.66 10.21 10.76
C SER A 107 -2.34 8.80 10.28
N LEU A 108 -2.33 8.60 8.95
CA LEU A 108 -1.88 7.35 8.35
C LEU A 108 -0.41 7.06 8.70
N GLU A 109 0.44 8.08 8.80
CA GLU A 109 1.85 7.89 9.16
C GLU A 109 1.99 7.28 10.57
N LYS A 110 1.24 7.81 11.55
CA LYS A 110 1.20 7.26 12.91
C LYS A 110 0.59 5.86 12.93
N ALA A 111 -0.47 5.62 12.17
CA ALA A 111 -1.10 4.31 12.04
C ALA A 111 -0.13 3.25 11.51
N ILE A 112 0.64 3.59 10.46
CA ILE A 112 1.67 2.71 9.89
C ILE A 112 2.76 2.40 10.90
N LYS A 113 3.24 3.42 11.64
CA LYS A 113 4.26 3.23 12.67
C LYS A 113 3.77 2.25 13.74
N ILE A 114 2.59 2.47 14.32
CA ILE A 114 2.02 1.60 15.36
C ILE A 114 1.81 0.18 14.84
N ALA A 115 1.24 0.01 13.65
CA ALA A 115 1.07 -1.31 13.03
C ALA A 115 2.41 -1.99 12.75
N GLY A 116 3.43 -1.22 12.35
CA GLY A 116 4.79 -1.69 12.14
C GLY A 116 5.46 -2.19 13.42
N ASP A 117 5.27 -1.46 14.52
CA ASP A 117 5.80 -1.84 15.84
C ASP A 117 5.14 -3.14 16.34
N ILE A 118 3.81 -3.26 16.21
CA ILE A 118 3.05 -4.48 16.55
C ILE A 118 3.53 -5.68 15.72
N LEU A 119 3.72 -5.48 14.42
CA LEU A 119 4.18 -6.52 13.48
C LEU A 119 5.70 -6.74 13.53
N LYS A 120 6.43 -6.00 14.35
CA LYS A 120 7.91 -6.07 14.47
C LYS A 120 8.58 -6.05 13.09
N ILE A 121 8.20 -5.08 12.24
CA ILE A 121 8.73 -5.02 10.88
C ILE A 121 10.23 -4.73 10.84
N ARG A 122 10.92 -5.29 9.84
CA ARG A 122 12.30 -4.94 9.52
C ARG A 122 12.33 -4.01 8.31
N GLY A 123 12.62 -2.73 8.56
CA GLY A 123 12.57 -1.68 7.55
C GLY A 123 11.43 -0.71 7.80
N GLU A 124 11.01 0.01 6.79
CA GLU A 124 9.93 1.00 6.90
C GLU A 124 8.97 0.93 5.72
N VAL A 125 7.72 1.31 5.97
CA VAL A 125 6.68 1.45 4.95
C VAL A 125 6.30 2.93 4.85
N ILE A 126 6.42 3.48 3.66
CA ILE A 126 6.25 4.89 3.36
C ILE A 126 5.17 5.04 2.29
N PRO A 127 4.02 5.66 2.57
CA PRO A 127 3.05 6.02 1.54
C PRO A 127 3.65 6.99 0.53
N ALA A 128 3.38 6.78 -0.76
CA ALA A 128 3.84 7.68 -1.82
C ALA A 128 3.32 9.11 -1.65
N THR A 129 2.11 9.23 -1.09
CA THR A 129 1.47 10.49 -0.72
C THR A 129 0.49 10.27 0.42
N PHE A 130 0.20 11.32 1.20
CA PHE A 130 -0.88 11.34 2.20
C PHE A 130 -2.15 12.02 1.69
N GLN A 131 -2.16 12.45 0.44
CA GLN A 131 -3.30 13.14 -0.17
C GLN A 131 -4.19 12.15 -0.92
N LYS A 132 -5.51 12.37 -0.85
CA LYS A 132 -6.49 11.57 -1.58
C LYS A 132 -6.47 11.92 -3.05
N SER A 133 -6.40 10.90 -3.91
CA SER A 133 -6.45 11.04 -5.35
C SER A 133 -7.06 9.81 -5.99
N ASP A 134 -7.66 9.96 -7.15
CA ASP A 134 -8.13 8.87 -7.97
C ASP A 134 -7.21 8.69 -9.18
N LEU A 135 -7.01 7.44 -9.59
CA LEU A 135 -6.30 7.11 -10.81
C LEU A 135 -7.25 7.23 -12.01
N PHE A 136 -6.78 7.90 -13.05
CA PHE A 136 -7.48 8.04 -14.32
C PHE A 136 -6.62 7.51 -15.46
N ALA A 137 -7.25 6.83 -16.42
CA ALA A 137 -6.64 6.44 -17.68
C ALA A 137 -7.39 7.06 -18.85
N VAL A 138 -6.66 7.53 -19.86
CA VAL A 138 -7.19 7.97 -21.14
C VAL A 138 -6.85 6.90 -22.18
N LEU A 139 -7.86 6.34 -22.81
CA LEU A 139 -7.69 5.38 -23.90
C LEU A 139 -7.33 6.09 -25.22
N GLU A 140 -6.86 5.34 -26.19
CA GLU A 140 -6.53 5.82 -27.54
C GLU A 140 -7.73 6.47 -28.25
N THR A 141 -8.97 6.06 -27.89
CA THR A 141 -10.22 6.64 -28.37
C THR A 141 -10.58 7.97 -27.72
N GLY A 142 -9.80 8.46 -26.75
CA GLY A 142 -10.11 9.64 -25.94
C GLY A 142 -11.02 9.35 -24.74
N LYS A 143 -11.59 8.14 -24.62
CA LYS A 143 -12.43 7.77 -23.45
C LYS A 143 -11.61 7.79 -22.17
N VAL A 144 -12.17 8.42 -21.12
CA VAL A 144 -11.54 8.52 -19.80
C VAL A 144 -12.15 7.47 -18.86
N ILE A 145 -11.29 6.72 -18.19
CA ILE A 145 -11.65 5.71 -17.18
C ILE A 145 -11.16 6.18 -15.83
N LYS A 146 -12.03 6.12 -14.82
CA LYS A 146 -11.72 6.48 -13.44
C LYS A 146 -11.62 5.23 -12.55
N GLY A 147 -10.61 5.21 -11.71
CA GLY A 147 -10.39 4.21 -10.67
C GLY A 147 -9.53 3.03 -11.14
N GLU A 148 -8.59 2.66 -10.29
CA GLU A 148 -7.62 1.60 -10.54
C GLU A 148 -8.31 0.28 -10.91
N THR A 149 -9.33 -0.14 -10.17
CA THR A 149 -10.10 -1.36 -10.44
C THR A 149 -10.73 -1.39 -11.84
N ASN A 150 -11.25 -0.25 -12.32
CA ASN A 150 -11.86 -0.17 -13.65
C ASN A 150 -10.82 -0.14 -14.77
N ILE A 151 -9.58 0.19 -14.45
CA ILE A 151 -8.45 0.18 -15.37
C ILE A 151 -7.87 -1.24 -15.45
N ASP A 152 -7.72 -1.90 -14.30
CA ASP A 152 -7.16 -3.26 -14.17
C ASP A 152 -8.13 -4.34 -14.69
N ILE A 153 -9.43 -4.18 -14.38
CA ILE A 153 -10.49 -5.08 -14.85
C ILE A 153 -11.43 -4.27 -15.77
N PRO A 154 -11.08 -4.14 -17.05
CA PRO A 154 -11.78 -3.24 -17.96
C PRO A 154 -13.20 -3.74 -18.26
N LYS A 155 -14.19 -2.84 -18.10
CA LYS A 155 -15.58 -3.02 -18.56
C LYS A 155 -15.79 -2.53 -20.01
N HIS A 156 -14.72 -2.21 -20.70
CA HIS A 156 -14.68 -1.78 -22.11
C HIS A 156 -13.84 -2.79 -22.91
N ASN A 157 -13.76 -2.58 -24.24
CA ASN A 157 -12.93 -3.45 -25.07
C ASN A 157 -11.46 -3.48 -24.55
N PRO A 158 -10.97 -4.63 -24.06
CA PRO A 158 -9.64 -4.75 -23.46
C PRO A 158 -8.48 -4.57 -24.46
N ARG A 159 -8.76 -4.57 -25.76
CA ARG A 159 -7.77 -4.35 -26.84
C ARG A 159 -7.42 -2.87 -27.01
N LEU A 160 -8.23 -1.94 -26.45
CA LEU A 160 -7.94 -0.50 -26.51
C LEU A 160 -6.73 -0.15 -25.65
N LYS A 161 -5.76 0.51 -26.25
CA LYS A 161 -4.53 0.91 -25.57
C LYS A 161 -4.75 2.11 -24.67
N ILE A 162 -4.07 2.10 -23.53
CA ILE A 162 -4.00 3.25 -22.64
C ILE A 162 -2.98 4.22 -23.18
N LYS A 163 -3.42 5.44 -23.54
CA LYS A 163 -2.56 6.52 -24.03
C LYS A 163 -1.88 7.29 -22.89
N ARG A 164 -2.56 7.46 -21.75
CA ARG A 164 -2.05 8.23 -20.61
C ARG A 164 -2.73 7.79 -19.32
N VAL A 165 -1.96 7.81 -18.23
CA VAL A 165 -2.45 7.62 -16.86
C VAL A 165 -2.08 8.85 -16.03
N TYR A 166 -2.98 9.29 -15.12
CA TYR A 166 -2.73 10.43 -14.25
C TYR A 166 -3.56 10.35 -12.95
N LEU A 167 -3.13 11.10 -11.96
CA LEU A 167 -3.85 11.27 -10.69
C LEU A 167 -4.67 12.56 -10.70
N LYS A 168 -5.92 12.49 -10.21
CA LYS A 168 -6.80 13.65 -10.03
C LYS A 168 -7.53 13.55 -8.69
N PRO A 169 -7.45 14.59 -7.81
CA PRO A 169 -6.62 15.78 -7.94
C PRO A 169 -5.12 15.44 -8.01
N ARG A 170 -4.32 16.37 -8.54
CA ARG A 170 -2.86 16.26 -8.50
C ARG A 170 -2.41 16.29 -7.03
N VAL A 171 -1.50 15.41 -6.66
CA VAL A 171 -1.01 15.25 -5.29
C VAL A 171 0.50 15.48 -5.21
N SER A 172 0.95 15.90 -4.03
CA SER A 172 2.37 16.05 -3.73
C SER A 172 2.94 14.72 -3.23
N ALA A 173 4.18 14.44 -3.63
CA ALA A 173 4.90 13.29 -3.12
C ALA A 173 5.23 13.46 -1.62
N ASN A 174 5.21 12.36 -0.88
CA ASN A 174 5.66 12.33 0.50
C ASN A 174 7.15 12.68 0.59
N LYS A 175 7.48 13.72 1.37
CA LYS A 175 8.88 14.18 1.56
C LYS A 175 9.79 13.07 2.10
N LYS A 176 9.26 12.15 2.92
CA LYS A 176 10.01 11.01 3.43
C LYS A 176 10.34 10.01 2.31
N ALA A 177 9.40 9.76 1.39
CA ALA A 177 9.63 8.93 0.22
C ALA A 177 10.73 9.51 -0.68
N LEU A 178 10.68 10.83 -0.96
CA LEU A 178 11.72 11.51 -1.74
C LEU A 178 13.11 11.43 -1.10
N ARG A 179 13.18 11.52 0.25
CA ARG A 179 14.46 11.37 0.97
C ARG A 179 14.99 9.95 0.98
N ALA A 180 14.11 8.97 0.97
CA ALA A 180 14.53 7.56 0.92
C ALA A 180 15.14 7.16 -0.43
N ILE A 181 14.74 7.82 -1.53
CA ILE A 181 15.24 7.56 -2.88
C ILE A 181 16.63 8.19 -3.12
N LYS A 182 16.94 9.28 -2.42
CA LYS A 182 18.24 9.98 -2.49
C LYS A 182 19.29 9.29 -1.63
#